data_a9dcd6aa10f93afb526a811a8a325c62
#
_entry.id   a9dcd6aa10f93afb526a811a8a325c62
#
_cell.length_a   1.000
_cell.length_b   1.000
_cell.length_c   1.000
_cell.angle_alpha   90.00
_cell.angle_beta   90.00
_cell.angle_gamma   90.00
#
_symmetry.space_group_name_H-M   'P 1'
#
loop_
_entity.id
_entity.type
_entity.pdbx_description
1 polymer ?
#
loop_
_entity_poly.entity_id
_entity_poly.type
_entity_poly.pdbx_seq_one_letter_code
_entity_poly.pdbx_strand_id
1 'polypeptide(L)'
;MFMEIQERIRKVIEENSVMLFMKGSPDFPQCGFSGRVVQILDACGAEFGSADVLMDPELREGIKAYSNWPTIPQLYIKGELIGGSDIVMEMHENGQLKKKIDSLDE
;
A
#
# COMPACT_ATOMS: atom_id res chain seq x y z
N MET A 1 17.76 20.56 -2.88
CA MET A 1 17.06 20.64 -1.59
C MET A 1 16.30 19.36 -1.34
N PHE A 2 16.38 18.83 -0.14
CA PHE A 2 15.71 17.58 0.20
C PHE A 2 14.23 17.82 0.45
N MET A 3 13.42 16.96 -0.14
CA MET A 3 11.99 16.90 0.14
C MET A 3 11.82 16.22 1.49
N GLU A 4 10.97 16.78 2.35
CA GLU A 4 10.66 16.14 3.62
C GLU A 4 9.96 14.81 3.38
N ILE A 5 10.12 13.87 4.33
CA ILE A 5 9.57 12.53 4.17
C ILE A 5 8.04 12.54 3.96
N GLN A 6 7.33 13.44 4.63
CA GLN A 6 5.88 13.54 4.49
C GLN A 6 5.47 13.97 3.08
N GLU A 7 6.23 14.88 2.47
CA GLU A 7 5.99 15.32 1.10
C GLU A 7 6.30 14.19 0.10
N ARG A 8 7.37 13.43 0.34
CA ARG A 8 7.74 12.29 -0.50
C ARG A 8 6.63 11.24 -0.48
N ILE A 9 6.10 10.95 0.70
CA ILE A 9 5.01 9.98 0.87
C ILE A 9 3.77 10.46 0.12
N ARG A 10 3.37 11.70 0.33
CA ARG A 10 2.21 12.28 -0.33
C ARG A 10 2.35 12.22 -1.86
N LYS A 11 3.51 12.57 -2.36
CA LYS A 11 3.78 12.55 -3.81
C LYS A 11 3.66 11.15 -4.40
N VAL A 12 4.24 10.15 -3.74
CA VAL A 12 4.17 8.77 -4.18
C VAL A 12 2.73 8.26 -4.20
N ILE A 13 1.97 8.61 -3.17
CA ILE A 13 0.55 8.23 -3.07
C ILE A 13 -0.26 8.91 -4.18
N GLU A 14 0.00 10.18 -4.47
CA GLU A 14 -0.69 10.91 -5.54
C GLU A 14 -0.35 10.38 -6.93
N GLU A 15 0.88 9.92 -7.13
CA GLU A 15 1.34 9.42 -8.44
C GLU A 15 0.87 8.01 -8.75
N ASN A 16 0.36 7.28 -7.76
CA ASN A 16 -0.05 5.89 -7.94
C ASN A 16 -1.50 5.71 -7.48
N SER A 17 -2.37 5.32 -8.40
CA SER A 17 -3.78 5.06 -8.07
C SER A 17 -3.93 3.97 -7.00
N VAL A 18 -3.03 2.99 -7.03
CA VAL A 18 -2.92 1.96 -6.00
C VAL A 18 -1.48 1.95 -5.52
N MET A 19 -1.25 2.18 -4.24
CA MET A 19 0.08 2.25 -3.66
C MET A 19 0.18 1.39 -2.41
N LEU A 20 1.18 0.53 -2.37
CA LEU A 20 1.42 -0.38 -1.25
C LEU A 20 2.75 -0.09 -0.57
N PHE A 21 2.70 0.20 0.72
CA PHE A 21 3.89 0.26 1.57
C PHE A 21 4.02 -1.09 2.26
N MET A 22 5.13 -1.77 2.03
CA MET A 22 5.29 -3.17 2.44
C MET A 22 6.69 -3.46 2.97
N LYS A 23 6.85 -4.64 3.54
CA LYS A 23 8.16 -5.17 3.93
C LYS A 23 8.64 -6.09 2.82
N GLY A 24 9.71 -5.68 2.16
CA GLY A 24 10.23 -6.34 0.97
C GLY A 24 9.65 -5.74 -0.31
N SER A 25 9.70 -6.49 -1.38
CA SER A 25 9.16 -6.11 -2.69
C SER A 25 8.07 -7.09 -3.11
N PRO A 26 7.26 -6.75 -4.12
CA PRO A 26 6.23 -7.67 -4.60
C PRO A 26 6.76 -9.04 -5.02
N ASP A 27 7.97 -9.08 -5.61
CA ASP A 27 8.59 -10.34 -6.02
C ASP A 27 9.25 -11.09 -4.86
N PHE A 28 9.66 -10.36 -3.83
CA PHE A 28 10.36 -10.93 -2.67
C PHE A 28 9.85 -10.34 -1.37
N PRO A 29 8.58 -10.64 -0.99
CA PRO A 29 8.03 -10.14 0.27
C PRO A 29 8.81 -10.69 1.46
N GLN A 30 9.09 -9.83 2.44
CA GLN A 30 9.83 -10.20 3.65
C GLN A 30 8.91 -10.37 4.86
N CYS A 31 7.61 -10.36 4.65
CA CYS A 31 6.62 -10.48 5.70
C CYS A 31 5.39 -11.18 5.11
N GLY A 32 4.87 -12.17 5.84
CA GLY A 32 3.69 -12.93 5.38
C GLY A 32 2.48 -12.05 5.12
N PHE A 33 2.27 -11.02 5.93
CA PHE A 33 1.16 -10.09 5.74
C PHE A 33 1.33 -9.24 4.49
N SER A 34 2.56 -8.75 4.23
CA SER A 34 2.85 -8.03 2.99
C SER A 34 2.67 -8.92 1.77
N GLY A 35 3.16 -10.15 1.83
CA GLY A 35 2.99 -11.11 0.75
C GLY A 35 1.53 -11.42 0.46
N ARG A 36 0.70 -11.52 1.49
CA ARG A 36 -0.72 -11.76 1.35
C ARG A 36 -1.40 -10.62 0.57
N VAL A 37 -1.07 -9.37 0.92
CA VAL A 37 -1.65 -8.21 0.23
C VAL A 37 -1.23 -8.21 -1.25
N VAL A 38 0.03 -8.52 -1.55
CA VAL A 38 0.49 -8.62 -2.95
C VAL A 38 -0.32 -9.67 -3.71
N GLN A 39 -0.51 -10.85 -3.12
CA GLN A 39 -1.30 -11.90 -3.75
C GLN A 39 -2.73 -11.47 -4.04
N ILE A 40 -3.34 -10.76 -3.10
CA ILE A 40 -4.70 -10.25 -3.25
C ILE A 40 -4.78 -9.22 -4.39
N LEU A 41 -3.83 -8.27 -4.43
CA LEU A 41 -3.79 -7.26 -5.50
C LEU A 41 -3.60 -7.91 -6.86
N ASP A 42 -2.72 -8.92 -6.95
CA ASP A 42 -2.52 -9.67 -8.19
C ASP A 42 -3.81 -10.40 -8.62
N ALA A 43 -4.50 -11.00 -7.65
CA ALA A 43 -5.77 -11.69 -7.92
C ALA A 43 -6.86 -10.74 -8.42
N CYS A 44 -6.81 -9.47 -7.99
CA CYS A 44 -7.73 -8.44 -8.46
C CYS A 44 -7.32 -7.84 -9.81
N GLY A 45 -6.16 -8.23 -10.36
CA GLY A 45 -5.65 -7.66 -11.60
C GLY A 45 -5.18 -6.23 -11.45
N ALA A 46 -4.81 -5.81 -10.25
CA ALA A 46 -4.41 -4.43 -9.99
C ALA A 46 -2.98 -4.17 -10.43
N GLU A 47 -2.76 -3.03 -11.09
CA GLU A 47 -1.43 -2.46 -11.23
C GLU A 47 -1.21 -1.56 -10.04
N PHE A 48 -0.06 -1.69 -9.38
CA PHE A 48 0.21 -0.90 -8.18
C PHE A 48 1.67 -0.55 -8.03
N GLY A 49 1.92 0.62 -7.43
CA GLY A 49 3.23 1.00 -6.97
C GLY A 49 3.51 0.39 -5.61
N SER A 50 4.78 0.22 -5.28
CA SER A 50 5.19 -0.32 -3.99
C SER A 50 6.43 0.37 -3.46
N ALA A 51 6.58 0.36 -2.14
CA ALA A 51 7.78 0.87 -1.48
C ALA A 51 8.15 -0.08 -0.34
N ASP A 52 9.43 -0.42 -0.30
CA ASP A 52 9.98 -1.34 0.71
C ASP A 52 10.46 -0.55 1.93
N VAL A 53 9.69 -0.60 3.00
CA VAL A 53 10.03 0.14 4.23
C VAL A 53 11.23 -0.44 4.98
N LEU A 54 11.64 -1.66 4.66
CA LEU A 54 12.83 -2.24 5.28
C LEU A 54 14.12 -1.63 4.75
N MET A 55 14.08 -1.11 3.52
CA MET A 55 15.22 -0.48 2.88
C MET A 55 15.35 1.01 3.21
N ASP A 56 14.35 1.57 3.86
CA ASP A 56 14.29 3.00 4.14
C ASP A 56 13.65 3.24 5.51
N PRO A 57 14.45 3.29 6.59
CA PRO A 57 13.93 3.49 7.94
C PRO A 57 13.16 4.80 8.12
N GLU A 58 13.57 5.85 7.42
CA GLU A 58 12.87 7.13 7.46
C GLU A 58 11.46 7.01 6.87
N LEU A 59 11.34 6.27 5.77
CA LEU A 59 10.04 5.98 5.16
C LEU A 59 9.18 5.15 6.11
N ARG A 60 9.76 4.16 6.76
CA ARG A 60 9.03 3.29 7.70
C ARG A 60 8.38 4.10 8.82
N GLU A 61 9.14 4.99 9.44
CA GLU A 61 8.60 5.84 10.51
C GLU A 61 7.67 6.92 9.95
N GLY A 62 8.03 7.46 8.80
CA GLY A 62 7.24 8.51 8.14
C GLY A 62 5.85 8.05 7.74
N ILE A 63 5.71 6.85 7.20
CA ILE A 63 4.39 6.36 6.77
C ILE A 63 3.46 6.10 7.95
N LYS A 64 4.00 5.65 9.07
CA LYS A 64 3.21 5.47 10.28
C LYS A 64 2.66 6.81 10.80
N ALA A 65 3.50 7.84 10.78
CA ALA A 65 3.10 9.19 11.18
C ALA A 65 2.09 9.77 10.18
N TYR A 66 2.34 9.60 8.88
CA TYR A 66 1.46 10.09 7.83
C TYR A 66 0.05 9.54 7.94
N SER A 67 -0.06 8.25 8.17
CA SER A 67 -1.34 7.54 8.21
C SER A 67 -1.99 7.53 9.60
N ASN A 68 -1.22 7.83 10.63
CA ASN A 68 -1.60 7.58 12.01
C ASN A 68 -1.99 6.10 12.21
N TRP A 69 -1.29 5.20 11.52
CA TRP A 69 -1.54 3.76 11.52
C TRP A 69 -0.23 3.04 11.83
N PRO A 70 -0.19 2.21 12.87
CA PRO A 70 1.09 1.74 13.42
C PRO A 70 1.74 0.57 12.70
N THR A 71 1.04 -0.09 11.80
CA THR A 71 1.53 -1.34 11.22
C THR A 71 1.74 -1.26 9.70
N ILE A 72 2.59 -2.15 9.20
CA ILE A 72 2.87 -2.36 7.78
C ILE A 72 2.44 -3.81 7.49
N PRO A 73 1.79 -4.12 6.36
CA PRO A 73 1.63 -3.28 5.17
C PRO A 73 0.51 -2.26 5.29
N GLN A 74 0.56 -1.23 4.43
CA GLN A 74 -0.51 -0.24 4.30
C GLN A 74 -0.84 -0.06 2.83
N LEU A 75 -2.11 -0.18 2.49
CA LEU A 75 -2.61 -0.02 1.13
C LEU A 75 -3.36 1.29 0.98
N TYR A 76 -3.04 2.05 -0.08
CA TYR A 76 -3.71 3.29 -0.44
C TYR A 76 -4.34 3.13 -1.82
N ILE A 77 -5.57 3.59 -1.98
CA ILE A 77 -6.25 3.65 -3.27
C ILE A 77 -6.77 5.07 -3.47
N LYS A 78 -6.37 5.71 -4.56
CA LYS A 78 -6.70 7.11 -4.87
C LYS A 78 -6.36 8.05 -3.71
N GLY A 79 -5.22 7.83 -3.09
CA GLY A 79 -4.74 8.67 -1.99
C GLY A 79 -5.38 8.39 -0.65
N GLU A 80 -6.33 7.46 -0.58
CA GLU A 80 -7.05 7.12 0.65
C GLU A 80 -6.49 5.85 1.27
N LEU A 81 -6.21 5.91 2.57
CA LEU A 81 -5.77 4.72 3.30
C LEU A 81 -6.90 3.70 3.36
N ILE A 82 -6.67 2.54 2.79
CA ILE A 82 -7.60 1.42 2.87
C ILE A 82 -7.39 0.67 4.18
N GLY A 83 -6.13 0.35 4.49
CA GLY A 83 -5.79 -0.32 5.74
C GLY A 83 -4.66 -1.30 5.59
N GLY A 84 -4.50 -2.14 6.57
CA GLY A 84 -3.51 -3.21 6.61
C GLY A 84 -4.05 -4.52 6.03
N SER A 85 -3.32 -5.62 6.29
CA SER A 85 -3.65 -6.92 5.71
C SER A 85 -5.06 -7.43 6.08
N ASP A 86 -5.49 -7.23 7.32
CA ASP A 86 -6.79 -7.73 7.77
C ASP A 86 -7.94 -7.06 7.01
N ILE A 87 -7.86 -5.74 6.86
CA ILE A 87 -8.89 -4.97 6.15
C ILE A 87 -8.88 -5.33 4.66
N VAL A 88 -7.69 -5.44 4.07
CA VAL A 88 -7.55 -5.82 2.66
C VAL A 88 -8.13 -7.22 2.42
N MET A 89 -7.86 -8.17 3.30
CA MET A 89 -8.41 -9.53 3.21
C MET A 89 -9.93 -9.52 3.28
N GLU A 90 -10.49 -8.78 4.23
CA GLU A 90 -11.94 -8.66 4.39
C GLU A 90 -12.58 -8.07 3.13
N MET A 91 -12.02 -6.99 2.61
CA MET A 91 -12.54 -6.35 1.40
C MET A 91 -12.39 -7.24 0.16
N HIS A 92 -11.36 -8.06 0.13
CA HIS A 92 -11.19 -9.03 -0.94
C HIS A 92 -12.28 -10.11 -0.88
N GLU A 93 -12.54 -10.64 0.31
CA GLU A 93 -13.54 -11.70 0.51
C GLU A 93 -14.96 -11.24 0.19
N ASN A 94 -15.30 -9.98 0.50
CA ASN A 94 -16.64 -9.46 0.26
C ASN A 94 -16.81 -8.76 -1.10
N GLY A 95 -15.77 -8.74 -1.93
CA GLY A 95 -15.82 -8.17 -3.27
C GLY A 95 -15.63 -6.66 -3.36
N GLN A 96 -15.53 -5.97 -2.24
CA GLN A 96 -15.39 -4.50 -2.24
C GLN A 96 -14.06 -4.05 -2.83
N LEU A 97 -12.97 -4.79 -2.60
CA LEU A 97 -11.66 -4.41 -3.11
C LEU A 97 -11.62 -4.46 -4.62
N LYS A 98 -12.10 -5.57 -5.20
CA LYS A 98 -12.17 -5.75 -6.65
C LYS A 98 -13.00 -4.64 -7.30
N LYS A 99 -14.12 -4.32 -6.69
CA LYS A 99 -15.02 -3.27 -7.17
C LYS A 99 -14.32 -1.90 -7.18
N LYS A 100 -13.59 -1.59 -6.10
CA LYS A 100 -12.84 -0.35 -5.97
C LYS A 100 -11.75 -0.25 -7.04
N ILE A 101 -11.02 -1.33 -7.26
CA ILE A 101 -9.94 -1.38 -8.25
C ILE A 101 -10.51 -1.26 -9.67
N ASP A 102 -11.59 -1.96 -9.98
CA ASP A 102 -12.22 -1.90 -11.30
C ASP A 102 -12.73 -0.50 -11.61
N SER A 103 -13.19 0.23 -10.60
CA SER A 103 -13.70 1.59 -10.80
C SER A 103 -12.60 2.61 -11.14
N LEU A 104 -11.32 2.27 -10.97
CA LEU A 104 -10.21 3.16 -11.32
C LEU A 104 -10.12 3.42 -12.82
N ASP A 105 -10.65 2.52 -13.63
CA ASP A 105 -10.61 2.63 -15.09
C ASP A 105 -11.81 3.40 -15.66
N GLU A 106 -12.69 3.83 -14.82
CA GLU A 106 -13.90 4.59 -15.22
C GLU A 106 -13.65 6.08 -15.32
#